data_f9b05f4e4f32a31fae20bc794562f98b
#
_entry.id   f9b05f4e4f32a31fae20bc794562f98b
#
_cell.length_a   1.000
_cell.length_b   1.000
_cell.length_c   1.000
_cell.angle_alpha   90.00
_cell.angle_beta   90.00
_cell.angle_gamma   90.00
#
_symmetry.space_group_name_H-M   'P 1'
#
loop_
_entity.id
_entity.type
_entity.pdbx_description
1 polymer ?
#
loop_
_entity_poly.entity_id
_entity_poly.type
_entity_poly.pdbx_seq_one_letter_code
_entity_poly.pdbx_strand_id
1 'polypeptide(L)' 'MTGKEAKKMIVESGLKCWQVAEAWGLCDSNFSRRLRKPFSDEEICRLKEIIENLIKKKESASR' A
#
# COMPACT_ATOMS: atom_id res chain seq x y z
N MET A 1 2.68 -0.34 -13.85
CA MET A 1 3.60 -0.41 -12.70
C MET A 1 3.68 -1.85 -12.20
N THR A 2 4.86 -2.29 -11.85
CA THR A 2 5.05 -3.65 -11.34
C THR A 2 4.78 -3.72 -9.85
N GLY A 3 4.57 -4.93 -9.36
CA GLY A 3 4.37 -5.11 -7.92
C GLY A 3 5.58 -4.71 -7.10
N LYS A 4 6.77 -4.85 -7.65
CA LYS A 4 7.99 -4.44 -6.96
C LYS A 4 8.03 -2.93 -6.75
N GLU A 5 7.60 -2.19 -7.75
CA GLU A 5 7.55 -0.74 -7.64
C GLU A 5 6.50 -0.30 -6.61
N ALA A 6 5.37 -0.99 -6.59
CA ALA A 6 4.34 -0.72 -5.61
C ALA A 6 4.86 -0.96 -4.19
N LYS A 7 5.56 -2.06 -4.00
CA LYS A 7 6.16 -2.38 -2.70
C LYS A 7 7.19 -1.33 -2.30
N LYS A 8 7.99 -0.89 -3.26
CA LYS A 8 9.00 0.14 -3.01
C LYS A 8 8.34 1.44 -2.54
N MET A 9 7.23 1.82 -3.17
CA MET A 9 6.49 3.00 -2.76
C MET A 9 6.05 2.91 -1.30
N ILE A 10 5.55 1.74 -0.91
CA ILE A 10 5.09 1.51 0.45
C ILE A 10 6.26 1.68 1.43
N VAL A 11 7.38 1.06 1.14
CA VAL A 11 8.55 1.11 2.02
C VAL A 11 9.10 2.52 2.10
N GLU A 12 9.18 3.22 0.98
CA GLU A 12 9.69 4.59 0.96
C GLU A 12 8.80 5.56 1.72
N SER A 13 7.52 5.24 1.79
CA SER A 13 6.57 6.04 2.57
C SER A 13 6.68 5.79 4.07
N GLY A 14 7.50 4.82 4.47
CA GLY A 14 7.63 4.48 5.87
C GLY A 14 6.53 3.58 6.38
N LEU A 15 5.75 3.00 5.47
CA LEU A 15 4.67 2.10 5.83
C LEU A 15 5.09 0.65 5.65
N LYS A 16 4.27 -0.24 6.18
CA LYS A 16 4.50 -1.67 6.03
C LYS A 16 3.44 -2.28 5.15
N CYS A 17 3.77 -3.38 4.49
CA CYS A 17 2.84 -4.02 3.57
C CYS A 17 1.54 -4.41 4.26
N TRP A 18 1.60 -4.91 5.49
CA TRP A 18 0.40 -5.33 6.20
C TRP A 18 -0.54 -4.15 6.48
N GLN A 19 0.03 -2.96 6.68
CA GLN A 19 -0.79 -1.77 6.90
C GLN A 19 -1.60 -1.42 5.67
N VAL A 20 -0.96 -1.48 4.51
CA VAL A 20 -1.63 -1.19 3.25
C VAL A 20 -2.67 -2.28 2.94
N ALA A 21 -2.32 -3.54 3.19
CA ALA A 21 -3.23 -4.65 2.96
C ALA A 21 -4.49 -4.50 3.82
N GLU A 22 -4.31 -4.15 5.07
CA GLU A 22 -5.43 -3.96 5.99
C GLU A 22 -6.33 -2.81 5.53
N ALA A 23 -5.72 -1.71 5.14
CA ALA A 23 -6.48 -0.56 4.65
C ALA A 23 -7.21 -0.88 3.34
N TRP A 24 -6.66 -1.78 2.55
CA TRP A 24 -7.29 -2.21 1.31
C TRP A 24 -8.38 -3.25 1.53
N GLY A 25 -8.43 -3.83 2.72
CA GLY A 25 -9.39 -4.88 3.01
C GLY A 25 -8.94 -6.25 2.57
N LEU A 26 -7.64 -6.45 2.45
CA LEU A 26 -7.07 -7.72 1.99
C LEU A 26 -6.28 -8.39 3.11
N CYS A 27 -6.20 -9.70 3.02
CA CYS A 27 -5.31 -10.45 3.90
C CYS A 27 -3.88 -10.27 3.41
N ASP A 28 -2.94 -10.46 4.32
CA ASP A 28 -1.52 -10.36 3.99
C ASP A 28 -1.16 -11.28 2.80
N SER A 29 -1.66 -12.49 2.83
CA SER A 29 -1.42 -13.46 1.76
C SER A 29 -1.97 -12.97 0.42
N ASN A 30 -3.18 -12.44 0.43
CA ASN A 30 -3.81 -11.94 -0.79
C ASN A 30 -3.06 -10.74 -1.34
N PHE A 31 -2.61 -9.87 -0.45
CA PHE A 31 -1.86 -8.70 -0.87
C PHE A 31 -0.51 -9.10 -1.48
N SER A 32 0.16 -10.09 -0.88
CA SER A 32 1.41 -10.60 -1.43
C SER A 32 1.22 -11.13 -2.85
N ARG A 33 0.10 -11.79 -3.10
CA ARG A 33 -0.22 -12.28 -4.43
C ARG A 33 -0.40 -11.15 -5.42
N ARG A 34 -1.05 -10.07 -4.98
CA ARG A 34 -1.23 -8.90 -5.83
C ARG A 34 0.09 -8.26 -6.20
N LEU A 35 1.04 -8.26 -5.25
CA LEU A 35 2.35 -7.68 -5.50
C LEU A 35 3.15 -8.46 -6.54
N ARG A 36 2.76 -9.69 -6.84
CA ARG A 36 3.44 -10.49 -7.86
C ARG A 36 2.95 -10.17 -9.25
N LYS A 37 1.81 -9.51 -9.37
CA LYS A 37 1.24 -9.15 -10.66
C LYS A 37 1.40 -7.67 -10.93
N PRO A 38 1.46 -7.28 -12.20
CA PRO A 38 1.49 -5.85 -12.52
C PRO A 38 0.21 -5.18 -12.04
N PHE A 39 0.34 -3.97 -11.55
CA PHE A 39 -0.80 -3.19 -11.09
C PHE A 39 -1.39 -2.39 -12.25
N SER A 40 -2.72 -2.37 -12.33
CA SER A 40 -3.40 -1.54 -13.30
C SER A 40 -3.41 -0.09 -12.81
N ASP A 41 -3.77 0.83 -13.71
CA ASP A 41 -3.84 2.25 -13.34
C ASP A 41 -4.78 2.48 -12.16
N GLU A 42 -5.92 1.79 -12.17
CA GLU A 42 -6.88 1.92 -11.08
C GLU A 42 -6.29 1.44 -9.76
N GLU A 43 -5.58 0.34 -9.80
CA GLU A 43 -4.95 -0.20 -8.61
C GLU A 43 -3.86 0.74 -8.09
N ILE A 44 -3.12 1.36 -8.98
CA ILE A 44 -2.09 2.32 -8.59
C ILE A 44 -2.72 3.54 -7.94
N CYS A 45 -3.80 4.05 -8.51
CA CYS A 45 -4.50 5.19 -7.93
C CYS A 45 -5.00 4.84 -6.51
N ARG A 46 -5.57 3.65 -6.38
CA ARG A 46 -6.04 3.18 -5.08
C ARG A 46 -4.89 3.07 -4.08
N LEU A 47 -3.78 2.51 -4.52
CA LEU A 47 -2.61 2.36 -3.69
C LEU A 47 -2.10 3.70 -3.18
N LYS A 48 -1.98 4.66 -4.07
CA LYS A 48 -1.51 6.00 -3.69
C LYS A 48 -2.45 6.63 -2.66
N GLU A 49 -3.75 6.50 -2.89
CA GLU A 49 -4.75 7.04 -1.99
C GLU A 49 -4.63 6.42 -0.60
N ILE A 50 -4.47 5.11 -0.55
CA ILE A 50 -4.31 4.39 0.70
C ILE A 50 -3.05 4.83 1.43
N ILE A 51 -1.95 4.96 0.70
CA ILE A 51 -0.69 5.40 1.27
C ILE A 51 -0.83 6.80 1.89
N GLU A 52 -1.45 7.71 1.17
CA GLU A 52 -1.65 9.06 1.69
C GLU A 52 -2.50 9.06 2.96
N ASN A 53 -3.58 8.30 2.95
CA ASN A 53 -4.45 8.20 4.10
C ASN A 53 -3.71 7.64 5.32
N LEU A 54 -2.90 6.63 5.11
CA LEU A 54 -2.14 6.02 6.20
C LEU A 54 -1.09 6.98 6.74
N ILE A 55 -0.46 7.74 5.87
CA ILE A 55 0.53 8.73 6.29
C ILE A 55 -0.13 9.81 7.14
N LYS A 56 -1.26 10.30 6.71
CA LYS A 56 -2.01 11.31 7.46
C LYS A 56 -2.41 10.78 8.83
N LYS A 57 -2.89 9.54 8.86
CA LYS A 57 -3.31 8.92 10.09
C LYS A 57 -2.14 8.72 11.03
N LYS A 58 -0.99 8.34 10.46
CA LYS A 58 0.22 8.15 11.24
C LYS A 58 0.69 9.45 11.87
N GLU A 59 0.64 10.53 11.12
CA GLU A 59 1.02 11.84 11.64
C GLU A 59 0.12 12.26 12.78
N SER A 60 -1.17 12.03 12.64
CA SER A 60 -2.12 12.35 13.70
C SER A 60 -1.86 11.50 14.93
N ALA A 61 -1.46 10.27 14.75
CA ALA A 61 -1.24 9.35 15.86
C ALA A 61 0.10 9.55 16.54
N SER A 62 1.03 10.21 15.90
CA SER A 62 2.37 10.38 16.45
C SER A 62 2.47 11.47 17.49
N ARG A 63 1.38 11.88 18.03
CA ARG A 63 1.39 12.91 19.02
C ARG A 63 1.29 12.44 20.38
#